data_6f57f9709d655953fd5559721cb3dc53
#
_entry.id   6f57f9709d655953fd5559721cb3dc53
#
_cell.length_a   1.000
_cell.length_b   1.000
_cell.length_c   1.000
_cell.angle_alpha   90.00
_cell.angle_beta   90.00
_cell.angle_gamma   90.00
#
_symmetry.space_group_name_H-M   'P 1'
#
loop_
_entity.id
_entity.type
_entity.pdbx_description
1 polymer ?
#
loop_
_entity_poly.entity_id
_entity_poly.type
_entity_poly.pdbx_seq_one_letter_code
_entity_poly.pdbx_strand_id
1 'polypeptide(L)'
;HYPAGHWDFPKGNIEKNESELQTVKREIKEETGLDVIIIPTQETLPIANLEQLQPPFTIMIENIEDNLEGSHQHIDLIYFVKPIHDHNIAKFAYDETWLWVSKEQLLDKFQLTNGDGTQKSPPNDVIQLGVKAISFYNA
;
A
#
# COMPACT_ATOMS: atom_id res chain seq x y z
N HIS A 1 -8.34 0.85 2.69
CA HIS A 1 -8.72 2.05 3.43
C HIS A 1 -9.70 2.92 2.63
N TYR A 2 -10.69 3.57 3.29
CA TYR A 2 -11.80 4.27 2.60
C TYR A 2 -12.01 5.74 3.04
N PRO A 3 -10.99 6.53 3.42
CA PRO A 3 -11.23 7.89 3.93
C PRO A 3 -11.58 8.91 2.84
N ALA A 4 -11.18 8.70 1.60
CA ALA A 4 -11.37 9.63 0.50
C ALA A 4 -12.56 9.28 -0.42
N GLY A 5 -13.48 8.42 0.04
CA GLY A 5 -14.63 7.98 -0.75
C GLY A 5 -14.31 6.91 -1.80
N HIS A 6 -13.13 6.31 -1.75
CA HIS A 6 -12.72 5.13 -2.54
C HIS A 6 -11.76 4.24 -1.74
N TRP A 7 -11.69 2.96 -2.10
CA TRP A 7 -10.75 2.03 -1.48
C TRP A 7 -9.35 2.26 -2.00
N ASP A 8 -8.37 2.33 -1.08
CA ASP A 8 -6.97 2.57 -1.39
C ASP A 8 -6.05 1.79 -0.45
N PHE A 9 -4.77 1.73 -0.79
CA PHE A 9 -3.70 1.21 0.06
C PHE A 9 -3.26 2.22 1.12
N PRO A 10 -2.49 1.80 2.15
CA PRO A 10 -1.77 2.73 3.00
C PRO A 10 -0.83 3.60 2.18
N LYS A 11 -0.81 4.90 2.44
CA LYS A 11 0.05 5.85 1.74
C LYS A 11 0.39 7.05 2.61
N GLY A 12 1.51 7.68 2.33
CA GLY A 12 1.93 8.91 2.99
C GLY A 12 3.11 9.58 2.31
N ASN A 13 3.47 10.76 2.79
CA ASN A 13 4.53 11.57 2.22
C ASN A 13 5.88 11.28 2.87
N ILE A 14 6.96 11.35 2.07
CA ILE A 14 8.32 11.26 2.58
C ILE A 14 8.62 12.51 3.41
N GLU A 15 9.01 12.31 4.66
CA GLU A 15 9.37 13.40 5.57
C GLU A 15 10.84 13.82 5.41
N LYS A 16 11.18 14.97 5.99
CA LYS A 16 12.56 15.48 5.97
C LYS A 16 13.51 14.49 6.65
N ASN A 17 14.59 14.13 5.95
CA ASN A 17 15.62 13.17 6.39
C ASN A 17 15.11 11.71 6.53
N GLU A 18 14.04 11.37 5.87
CA GLU A 18 13.49 10.02 5.81
C GLU A 18 13.74 9.41 4.42
N SER A 19 14.10 8.13 4.37
CA SER A 19 14.09 7.41 3.10
C SER A 19 12.69 6.89 2.77
N GLU A 20 12.45 6.58 1.50
CA GLU A 20 11.19 5.99 1.04
C GLU A 20 10.84 4.69 1.78
N LEU A 21 11.83 3.84 2.09
CA LEU A 21 11.59 2.60 2.84
C LEU A 21 11.23 2.85 4.31
N GLN A 22 11.77 3.91 4.91
CA GLN A 22 11.39 4.35 6.26
C GLN A 22 9.96 4.89 6.25
N THR A 23 9.61 5.70 5.25
CA THR A 23 8.25 6.22 5.05
C THR A 23 7.24 5.09 4.97
N VAL A 24 7.47 4.08 4.12
CA VAL A 24 6.56 2.93 3.97
C VAL A 24 6.30 2.25 5.33
N LYS A 25 7.35 2.00 6.10
CA LYS A 25 7.21 1.34 7.41
C LYS A 25 6.48 2.22 8.43
N ARG A 26 6.80 3.51 8.47
CA ARG A 26 6.18 4.47 9.37
C ARG A 26 4.69 4.62 9.07
N GLU A 27 4.34 4.93 7.82
CA GLU A 27 2.94 5.15 7.42
C GLU A 27 2.07 3.92 7.67
N ILE A 28 2.55 2.72 7.31
CA ILE A 28 1.81 1.50 7.61
C ILE A 28 1.66 1.30 9.12
N LYS A 29 2.70 1.58 9.91
CA LYS A 29 2.62 1.47 11.37
C LYS A 29 1.63 2.44 11.98
N GLU A 30 1.62 3.69 11.52
CA GLU A 30 0.72 4.75 11.98
C GLU A 30 -0.73 4.44 11.61
N GLU A 31 -0.98 4.06 10.36
CA GLU A 31 -2.33 3.83 9.85
C GLU A 31 -2.92 2.48 10.28
N THR A 32 -2.09 1.46 10.43
CA THR A 32 -2.55 0.09 10.63
C THR A 32 -2.07 -0.58 11.93
N GLY A 33 -1.09 0.00 12.60
CA GLY A 33 -0.45 -0.63 13.76
C GLY A 33 0.47 -1.81 13.43
N LEU A 34 0.61 -2.19 12.15
CA LEU A 34 1.40 -3.35 11.72
C LEU A 34 2.88 -2.99 11.56
N ASP A 35 3.75 -3.89 12.00
CA ASP A 35 5.16 -3.88 11.63
C ASP A 35 5.36 -4.74 10.39
N VAL A 36 6.04 -4.19 9.38
CA VAL A 36 6.18 -4.82 8.07
C VAL A 36 7.62 -4.88 7.58
N ILE A 37 7.87 -5.83 6.69
CA ILE A 37 9.09 -5.89 5.89
C ILE A 37 8.75 -5.66 4.42
N ILE A 38 9.68 -5.04 3.71
CA ILE A 38 9.58 -4.85 2.26
C ILE A 38 9.80 -6.22 1.58
N ILE A 39 8.95 -6.55 0.62
CA ILE A 39 9.12 -7.71 -0.24
C ILE A 39 10.07 -7.31 -1.37
N PRO A 40 11.25 -7.94 -1.51
CA PRO A 40 12.16 -7.65 -2.61
C PRO A 40 11.48 -7.95 -3.95
N THR A 41 11.52 -6.99 -4.86
CA THR A 41 10.98 -7.13 -6.22
C THR A 41 12.08 -7.26 -7.27
N GLN A 42 13.33 -7.04 -6.86
CA GLN A 42 14.54 -7.19 -7.69
C GLN A 42 15.66 -7.84 -6.89
N GLU A 43 16.57 -8.47 -7.59
CA GLU A 43 17.80 -9.00 -7.01
C GLU A 43 18.75 -7.87 -6.62
N THR A 44 19.47 -8.06 -5.51
CA THR A 44 20.57 -7.16 -5.11
C THR A 44 21.88 -7.60 -5.74
N LEU A 45 22.73 -6.62 -6.08
CA LEU A 45 24.06 -6.90 -6.56
C LEU A 45 25.02 -7.20 -5.39
N PRO A 46 25.93 -8.18 -5.50
CA PRO A 46 26.87 -8.50 -4.44
C PRO A 46 28.05 -7.50 -4.38
N ILE A 47 27.75 -6.23 -4.08
CA ILE A 47 28.76 -5.16 -3.99
C ILE A 47 29.12 -4.95 -2.53
N ALA A 48 30.39 -5.23 -2.19
CA ALA A 48 30.87 -5.02 -0.81
C ALA A 48 30.92 -3.53 -0.45
N ASN A 49 30.64 -3.24 0.82
CA ASN A 49 30.72 -1.89 1.43
C ASN A 49 29.73 -0.85 0.87
N LEU A 50 28.72 -1.26 0.13
CA LEU A 50 27.62 -0.41 -0.29
C LEU A 50 26.30 -0.98 0.22
N GLU A 51 25.52 -0.13 0.89
CA GLU A 51 24.13 -0.45 1.21
C GLU A 51 23.27 -0.29 -0.05
N GLN A 52 22.50 -1.31 -0.38
CA GLN A 52 21.57 -1.27 -1.51
C GLN A 52 20.15 -1.19 -0.97
N LEU A 53 19.45 -0.12 -1.30
CA LEU A 53 18.03 0.00 -1.02
C LEU A 53 17.23 -0.80 -2.04
N GLN A 54 16.17 -1.44 -1.59
CA GLN A 54 15.22 -2.06 -2.49
C GLN A 54 14.49 -0.99 -3.28
N PRO A 55 14.50 -1.04 -4.63
CA PRO A 55 13.72 -0.11 -5.42
C PRO A 55 12.22 -0.37 -5.27
N PRO A 56 11.35 0.61 -5.57
CA PRO A 56 9.93 0.37 -5.64
C PRO A 56 9.60 -0.66 -6.74
N PHE A 57 8.49 -1.38 -6.56
CA PHE A 57 7.97 -2.27 -7.60
C PHE A 57 7.68 -1.50 -8.89
N THR A 58 7.11 -0.31 -8.77
CA THR A 58 6.87 0.62 -9.87
C THR A 58 6.82 2.04 -9.37
N ILE A 59 7.01 2.99 -10.30
CA ILE A 59 6.86 4.42 -10.06
C ILE A 59 5.73 4.89 -10.98
N MET A 60 4.75 5.59 -10.42
CA MET A 60 3.58 6.07 -11.13
C MET A 60 3.47 7.58 -11.02
N ILE A 61 2.77 8.20 -11.95
CA ILE A 61 2.40 9.63 -11.90
C ILE A 61 0.88 9.70 -11.82
N GLU A 62 0.39 10.28 -10.76
CA GLU A 62 -1.03 10.56 -10.57
C GLU A 62 -1.31 12.05 -10.80
N ASN A 63 -2.30 12.37 -11.63
CA ASN A 63 -2.75 13.75 -11.80
C ASN A 63 -3.84 14.03 -10.76
N ILE A 64 -3.61 15.00 -9.91
CA ILE A 64 -4.52 15.41 -8.83
C ILE A 64 -5.21 16.72 -9.22
N GLU A 65 -6.53 16.73 -9.14
CA GLU A 65 -7.35 17.93 -9.22
C GLU A 65 -7.83 18.26 -7.79
N ASP A 66 -7.18 19.21 -7.17
CA ASP A 66 -7.51 19.64 -5.81
C ASP A 66 -8.10 21.05 -5.81
N ASN A 67 -9.17 21.26 -5.03
CA ASN A 67 -9.86 22.55 -4.96
C ASN A 67 -9.07 23.64 -4.21
N LEU A 68 -8.10 23.25 -3.39
CA LEU A 68 -7.29 24.16 -2.56
C LEU A 68 -5.92 24.42 -3.19
N GLU A 69 -5.28 23.38 -3.70
CA GLU A 69 -3.92 23.44 -4.26
C GLU A 69 -3.89 23.52 -5.80
N GLY A 70 -5.05 23.31 -6.43
CA GLY A 70 -5.17 23.29 -7.90
C GLY A 70 -4.66 21.97 -8.51
N SER A 71 -4.53 21.98 -9.84
CA SER A 71 -4.00 20.84 -10.61
C SER A 71 -2.52 20.63 -10.32
N HIS A 72 -2.14 19.45 -9.86
CA HIS A 72 -0.74 19.06 -9.62
C HIS A 72 -0.52 17.56 -9.84
N GLN A 73 0.72 17.10 -9.76
CA GLN A 73 1.06 15.69 -9.95
C GLN A 73 1.70 15.12 -8.68
N HIS A 74 1.32 13.89 -8.34
CA HIS A 74 2.06 13.06 -7.39
C HIS A 74 2.95 12.07 -8.14
N ILE A 75 4.11 11.79 -7.58
CA ILE A 75 4.97 10.68 -7.99
C ILE A 75 4.87 9.63 -6.91
N ASP A 76 4.24 8.51 -7.24
CA ASP A 76 3.97 7.43 -6.31
C ASP A 76 5.02 6.34 -6.43
N LEU A 77 5.71 6.04 -5.35
CA LEU A 77 6.66 4.95 -5.22
C LEU A 77 5.95 3.75 -4.60
N ILE A 78 5.66 2.73 -5.38
CA ILE A 78 4.87 1.57 -4.95
C ILE A 78 5.77 0.48 -4.40
N TYR A 79 5.58 0.12 -3.14
CA TYR A 79 6.28 -0.96 -2.46
C TYR A 79 5.32 -2.08 -2.06
N PHE A 80 5.76 -3.33 -2.20
CA PHE A 80 5.06 -4.48 -1.65
C PHE A 80 5.65 -4.83 -0.29
N VAL A 81 4.80 -5.10 0.67
CA VAL A 81 5.18 -5.40 2.05
C VAL A 81 4.45 -6.62 2.58
N LYS A 82 4.98 -7.21 3.62
CA LYS A 82 4.28 -8.23 4.41
C LYS A 82 4.45 -7.98 5.90
N PRO A 83 3.44 -8.29 6.73
CA PRO A 83 3.56 -8.22 8.18
C PRO A 83 4.70 -9.12 8.69
N ILE A 84 5.39 -8.65 9.74
CA ILE A 84 6.45 -9.45 10.41
C ILE A 84 5.84 -10.59 11.22
N HIS A 85 4.66 -10.36 11.81
CA HIS A 85 3.97 -11.31 12.67
C HIS A 85 2.50 -11.48 12.28
N ASP A 86 2.10 -12.70 11.97
CA ASP A 86 0.73 -13.03 11.55
C ASP A 86 -0.32 -12.82 12.65
N HIS A 87 0.05 -12.87 13.94
CA HIS A 87 -0.91 -12.70 15.05
C HIS A 87 -1.44 -11.26 15.19
N ASN A 88 -0.78 -10.28 14.60
CA ASN A 88 -1.27 -8.91 14.61
C ASN A 88 -2.35 -8.67 13.55
N ILE A 89 -2.46 -9.55 12.56
CA ILE A 89 -3.47 -9.49 11.51
C ILE A 89 -4.89 -9.59 12.10
N ALA A 90 -5.08 -10.45 13.10
CA ALA A 90 -6.38 -10.63 13.74
C ALA A 90 -6.85 -9.40 14.53
N LYS A 91 -5.96 -8.60 15.10
CA LYS A 91 -6.30 -7.35 15.82
C LYS A 91 -6.71 -6.24 14.87
N PHE A 92 -6.21 -6.29 13.66
CA PHE A 92 -6.45 -5.33 12.60
C PHE A 92 -7.87 -5.43 12.01
N ALA A 93 -8.52 -6.58 12.12
CA ALA A 93 -9.84 -6.84 11.57
C ALA A 93 -10.99 -6.05 12.22
N TYR A 94 -10.72 -5.17 13.20
CA TYR A 94 -11.73 -4.42 13.94
C TYR A 94 -11.79 -2.93 13.64
N ASP A 95 -10.94 -2.42 12.75
CA ASP A 95 -11.06 -1.05 12.28
C ASP A 95 -12.00 -1.03 11.07
N GLU A 96 -13.16 -0.40 11.21
CA GLU A 96 -14.18 -0.30 10.17
C GLU A 96 -13.71 0.40 8.90
N THR A 97 -12.53 1.06 8.94
CA THR A 97 -11.94 1.78 7.81
C THR A 97 -10.96 0.93 6.99
N TRP A 98 -10.54 -0.22 7.51
CA TRP A 98 -9.61 -1.14 6.85
C TRP A 98 -10.23 -2.50 6.63
N LEU A 99 -9.99 -3.09 5.47
CA LEU A 99 -10.44 -4.44 5.14
C LEU A 99 -9.30 -5.25 4.53
N TRP A 100 -9.20 -6.51 4.99
CA TRP A 100 -8.43 -7.53 4.28
C TRP A 100 -9.23 -8.07 3.12
N VAL A 101 -8.61 -8.13 1.94
CA VAL A 101 -9.23 -8.64 0.72
C VAL A 101 -8.39 -9.75 0.12
N SER A 102 -9.06 -10.80 -0.35
CA SER A 102 -8.39 -11.88 -1.07
C SER A 102 -8.16 -11.51 -2.55
N LYS A 103 -7.26 -12.27 -3.19
CA LYS A 103 -7.01 -12.13 -4.62
C LYS A 103 -8.28 -12.34 -5.45
N GLU A 104 -9.10 -13.30 -5.07
CA GLU A 104 -10.37 -13.64 -5.73
C GLU A 104 -11.35 -12.47 -5.63
N GLN A 105 -11.49 -11.88 -4.44
CA GLN A 105 -12.34 -10.70 -4.24
C GLN A 105 -11.91 -9.52 -5.11
N LEU A 106 -10.59 -9.29 -5.27
CA LEU A 106 -10.09 -8.26 -6.15
C LEU A 106 -10.39 -8.55 -7.62
N LEU A 107 -10.16 -9.79 -8.07
CA LEU A 107 -10.42 -10.20 -9.46
C LEU A 107 -11.90 -10.14 -9.85
N ASP A 108 -12.76 -10.52 -8.93
CA ASP A 108 -14.22 -10.48 -9.13
C ASP A 108 -14.79 -9.06 -9.01
N LYS A 109 -13.93 -8.05 -8.78
CA LYS A 109 -14.32 -6.65 -8.53
C LYS A 109 -15.41 -6.57 -7.44
N PHE A 110 -15.22 -7.35 -6.39
CA PHE A 110 -16.18 -7.46 -5.31
C PHE A 110 -16.47 -6.11 -4.69
N GLN A 111 -17.74 -5.81 -4.42
CA GLN A 111 -18.10 -4.59 -3.72
C GLN A 111 -17.80 -4.74 -2.23
N LEU A 112 -16.89 -3.92 -1.74
CA LEU A 112 -16.51 -3.86 -0.34
C LEU A 112 -17.43 -2.88 0.38
N THR A 113 -17.89 -3.26 1.57
CA THR A 113 -18.71 -2.41 2.42
C THR A 113 -17.82 -1.75 3.46
N ASN A 114 -17.85 -0.41 3.53
CA ASN A 114 -17.19 0.33 4.60
C ASN A 114 -18.07 0.45 5.85
N GLY A 115 -17.54 1.08 6.93
CA GLY A 115 -18.25 1.23 8.21
C GLY A 115 -19.55 2.03 8.16
N ASP A 116 -19.77 2.87 7.15
CA ASP A 116 -21.03 3.63 6.95
C ASP A 116 -22.05 2.88 6.08
N GLY A 117 -21.74 1.65 5.65
CA GLY A 117 -22.59 0.83 4.80
C GLY A 117 -22.48 1.12 3.31
N THR A 118 -21.62 2.03 2.87
CA THR A 118 -21.36 2.30 1.46
C THR A 118 -20.66 1.12 0.81
N GLN A 119 -21.15 0.69 -0.35
CA GLN A 119 -20.55 -0.41 -1.13
C GLN A 119 -19.91 0.14 -2.39
N LYS A 120 -18.62 -0.13 -2.57
CA LYS A 120 -17.86 0.21 -3.79
C LYS A 120 -16.79 -0.83 -4.10
N SER A 121 -16.55 -1.05 -5.38
CA SER A 121 -15.37 -1.78 -5.82
C SER A 121 -14.13 -0.89 -5.69
N PRO A 122 -12.96 -1.46 -5.38
CA PRO A 122 -11.70 -0.73 -5.48
C PRO A 122 -11.47 -0.19 -6.91
N PRO A 123 -10.74 0.93 -7.07
CA PRO A 123 -10.29 1.39 -8.37
C PRO A 123 -9.44 0.34 -9.09
N ASN A 124 -9.34 0.44 -10.41
CA ASN A 124 -8.68 -0.58 -11.23
C ASN A 124 -7.17 -0.70 -10.96
N ASP A 125 -6.48 0.37 -10.68
CA ASP A 125 -5.08 0.41 -10.26
C ASP A 125 -4.88 -0.31 -8.92
N VAL A 126 -5.72 -0.07 -7.93
CA VAL A 126 -5.73 -0.77 -6.64
C VAL A 126 -5.94 -2.28 -6.83
N ILE A 127 -6.87 -2.68 -7.71
CA ILE A 127 -7.10 -4.09 -8.04
C ILE A 127 -5.84 -4.72 -8.64
N GLN A 128 -5.25 -4.09 -9.67
CA GLN A 128 -4.09 -4.63 -10.36
C GLN A 128 -2.86 -4.73 -9.44
N LEU A 129 -2.57 -3.68 -8.68
CA LEU A 129 -1.46 -3.65 -7.72
C LEU A 129 -1.66 -4.67 -6.60
N GLY A 130 -2.87 -4.78 -6.04
CA GLY A 130 -3.19 -5.75 -5.00
C GLY A 130 -3.04 -7.20 -5.46
N VAL A 131 -3.55 -7.55 -6.64
CA VAL A 131 -3.38 -8.88 -7.25
C VAL A 131 -1.89 -9.19 -7.46
N LYS A 132 -1.12 -8.19 -7.89
CA LYS A 132 0.33 -8.35 -8.11
C LYS A 132 1.07 -8.55 -6.79
N ALA A 133 0.77 -7.75 -5.76
CA ALA A 133 1.37 -7.86 -4.43
C ALA A 133 1.14 -9.25 -3.81
N ILE A 134 -0.09 -9.77 -3.86
CA ILE A 134 -0.42 -11.11 -3.37
C ILE A 134 0.35 -12.19 -4.12
N SER A 135 0.58 -12.01 -5.42
CA SER A 135 1.38 -12.96 -6.21
C SER A 135 2.85 -12.97 -5.79
N PHE A 136 3.42 -11.82 -5.42
CA PHE A 136 4.79 -11.74 -4.88
C PHE A 136 4.89 -12.31 -3.47
N TYR A 137 3.86 -12.17 -2.65
CA TYR A 137 3.83 -12.74 -1.29
C TYR A 137 3.87 -14.26 -1.30
N ASN A 138 3.22 -14.89 -2.28
CA ASN A 138 3.09 -16.34 -2.41
C ASN A 138 4.22 -16.99 -3.24
N ALA A 139 5.10 -16.20 -3.79
CA ALA A 139 6.25 -16.69 -4.55
C ALA A 139 7.46 -16.96 -3.64
#